data_7ee9c6d1ba5893da236367b7792e9021
#
_entry.id   7ee9c6d1ba5893da236367b7792e9021
#
_cell.length_a   1.000
_cell.length_b   1.000
_cell.length_c   1.000
_cell.angle_alpha   90.00
_cell.angle_beta   90.00
_cell.angle_gamma   90.00
#
_symmetry.space_group_name_H-M   'P 1'
#
loop_
_entity.id
_entity.type
_entity.pdbx_description
1 polymer ?
#
loop_
_entity_poly.entity_id
_entity_poly.type
_entity_poly.pdbx_seq_one_letter_code
_entity_poly.pdbx_strand_id
1 'polypeptide(L)'
;MLLACVKLFSVLVAPEVEAKEETVTQIAEMRAMGQFDFELPPKTLMKANSSFPMERGETVKITASYSPESASVDFGLIDSDGIFYPIRANDGSIKKTIKIDLKGTYTFAVRNNSNDTVWVNGFVNY
;
A
#
# COMPACT_ATOMS: atom_id res chain seq x y z
N MET A 1 -19.15 -1.39 8.77
CA MET A 1 -18.65 -1.43 8.67
C MET A 1 -17.50 -1.23 8.68
N LEU A 2 -17.03 -0.87 8.56
CA LEU A 2 -15.93 -0.62 8.38
C LEU A 2 -15.17 -0.71 9.50
N LEU A 3 -15.56 -0.78 10.48
CA LEU A 3 -14.89 -0.80 11.51
C LEU A 3 -14.03 -1.86 11.62
N ALA A 4 -14.30 -2.90 11.16
CA ALA A 4 -13.42 -3.98 11.27
C ALA A 4 -12.22 -3.66 10.50
N CYS A 5 -12.41 -2.97 9.45
CA CYS A 5 -11.27 -2.63 8.66
C CYS A 5 -10.30 -1.81 9.40
N VAL A 6 -10.78 -1.01 10.22
CA VAL A 6 -9.90 -0.18 10.97
C VAL A 6 -9.04 -1.02 11.85
N LYS A 7 -9.54 -2.12 12.33
CA LYS A 7 -8.75 -2.90 13.16
C LYS A 7 -7.62 -3.55 12.49
N LEU A 8 -7.71 -3.69 11.23
CA LEU A 8 -6.70 -4.36 10.48
C LEU A 8 -5.38 -3.69 10.76
N PHE A 9 -5.38 -2.39 10.78
CA PHE A 9 -4.16 -1.69 11.05
C PHE A 9 -4.37 -0.77 12.19
N SER A 10 -4.85 -1.29 13.22
CA SER A 10 -5.14 -0.44 14.35
C SER A 10 -3.99 0.39 14.75
N VAL A 11 -2.83 -0.09 14.44
CA VAL A 11 -1.69 0.60 14.86
C VAL A 11 -1.54 1.79 14.02
N LEU A 12 -2.08 1.84 12.93
CA LEU A 12 -1.87 2.89 12.05
C LEU A 12 -2.64 4.05 12.34
N VAL A 13 -3.38 4.04 13.12
CA VAL A 13 -3.99 5.18 13.42
C VAL A 13 -4.24 6.12 12.41
N ALA A 14 -3.59 6.18 11.43
CA ALA A 14 -3.84 7.15 10.42
C ALA A 14 -5.23 6.95 9.93
N PRO A 15 -5.91 7.95 9.58
CA PRO A 15 -7.24 7.83 9.11
C PRO A 15 -7.20 7.04 7.84
N GLU A 16 -8.14 6.21 7.64
CA GLU A 16 -8.23 5.47 6.44
C GLU A 16 -8.62 6.43 5.37
N VAL A 17 -8.14 6.17 4.19
CA VAL A 17 -8.44 6.99 3.05
C VAL A 17 -9.10 6.10 2.04
N GLU A 18 -10.21 6.51 1.48
CA GLU A 18 -10.85 5.72 0.43
C GLU A 18 -10.02 5.90 -0.82
N ALA A 19 -9.50 4.82 -1.32
CA ALA A 19 -8.65 4.87 -2.48
C ALA A 19 -9.32 5.54 -3.66
N LYS A 20 -10.57 5.33 -3.83
CA LYS A 20 -11.27 5.92 -4.97
C LYS A 20 -11.44 7.42 -4.86
N GLU A 21 -11.15 7.98 -3.72
CA GLU A 21 -11.26 9.42 -3.57
C GLU A 21 -9.94 10.11 -3.83
N GLU A 22 -8.91 9.38 -4.10
CA GLU A 22 -7.64 10.00 -4.40
C GLU A 22 -7.76 10.71 -5.72
N THR A 23 -7.07 11.78 -5.87
CA THR A 23 -7.11 12.57 -7.07
C THR A 23 -6.70 11.77 -8.30
N VAL A 24 -5.67 11.04 -8.18
CA VAL A 24 -5.17 10.26 -9.29
C VAL A 24 -4.89 8.85 -8.83
N THR A 25 -5.44 7.88 -9.52
CA THR A 25 -5.19 6.51 -9.21
C THR A 25 -4.69 5.82 -10.47
N GLN A 26 -3.57 5.16 -10.36
CA GLN A 26 -3.03 4.43 -11.48
C GLN A 26 -2.87 2.97 -11.08
N ILE A 27 -2.77 2.11 -12.07
CA ILE A 27 -2.63 0.69 -11.85
C ILE A 27 -1.25 0.26 -12.30
N ALA A 28 -0.53 -0.40 -11.43
CA ALA A 28 0.80 -0.88 -11.73
C ALA A 28 0.77 -2.39 -11.89
N GLU A 29 1.51 -2.89 -12.85
CA GLU A 29 1.60 -4.30 -13.05
C GLU A 29 2.54 -4.90 -12.03
N MET A 30 2.12 -6.00 -11.40
CA MET A 30 2.95 -6.71 -10.47
C MET A 30 3.58 -7.87 -11.19
N ARG A 31 4.86 -8.03 -11.02
CA ARG A 31 5.54 -9.13 -11.65
C ARG A 31 5.39 -10.39 -10.81
N ALA A 32 5.96 -11.47 -11.30
CA ALA A 32 5.89 -12.72 -10.60
C ALA A 32 6.39 -12.52 -9.18
N MET A 33 5.76 -13.18 -8.25
CA MET A 33 6.16 -13.15 -6.83
C MET A 33 6.00 -11.76 -6.20
N GLY A 34 5.12 -10.95 -6.75
CA GLY A 34 4.83 -9.67 -6.11
C GLY A 34 5.92 -8.63 -6.23
N GLN A 35 6.82 -8.78 -7.18
CA GLN A 35 7.86 -7.78 -7.38
C GLN A 35 7.30 -6.58 -8.11
N PHE A 36 7.73 -5.40 -7.74
CA PHE A 36 7.29 -4.19 -8.39
C PHE A 36 8.43 -3.20 -8.58
N ASP A 37 8.30 -2.37 -9.61
CA ASP A 37 9.31 -1.37 -9.91
C ASP A 37 8.61 -0.36 -10.81
N PHE A 38 8.28 0.80 -10.29
CA PHE A 38 7.56 1.79 -11.07
C PHE A 38 7.84 3.21 -10.62
N GLU A 39 7.44 4.13 -11.49
CA GLU A 39 7.57 5.54 -11.22
C GLU A 39 6.23 6.02 -10.71
N LEU A 40 6.24 6.80 -9.65
CA LEU A 40 5.01 7.23 -9.00
C LEU A 40 4.93 8.75 -9.08
N PRO A 41 4.03 9.28 -9.87
CA PRO A 41 3.90 10.74 -10.01
C PRO A 41 3.51 11.42 -8.69
N PRO A 42 3.71 12.72 -8.61
CA PRO A 42 3.32 13.46 -7.41
C PRO A 42 1.85 13.28 -7.06
N LYS A 43 1.54 13.22 -5.80
CA LYS A 43 0.18 13.18 -5.29
C LYS A 43 -0.67 12.10 -5.92
N THR A 44 -0.08 10.95 -6.16
CA THR A 44 -0.74 9.86 -6.85
C THR A 44 -0.78 8.61 -5.99
N LEU A 45 -1.89 7.91 -6.04
CA LEU A 45 -2.00 6.58 -5.46
C LEU A 45 -1.88 5.59 -6.60
N MET A 46 -0.96 4.64 -6.48
CA MET A 46 -0.78 3.60 -7.47
C MET A 46 -1.16 2.28 -6.85
N LYS A 47 -2.05 1.53 -7.47
CA LYS A 47 -2.41 0.23 -6.94
C LYS A 47 -2.04 -0.86 -7.91
N ALA A 48 -1.82 -2.04 -7.39
CA ALA A 48 -1.46 -3.19 -8.20
C ALA A 48 -2.62 -3.57 -9.12
N ASN A 49 -2.29 -4.22 -10.21
CA ASN A 49 -3.30 -4.62 -11.18
C ASN A 49 -4.00 -5.92 -10.78
N SER A 50 -3.63 -6.51 -9.66
CA SER A 50 -4.27 -7.73 -9.19
C SER A 50 -4.44 -7.68 -7.69
N SER A 51 -5.41 -8.44 -7.22
CA SER A 51 -5.71 -8.53 -5.80
C SER A 51 -5.46 -9.94 -5.33
N PHE A 52 -5.43 -10.16 -4.04
CA PHE A 52 -5.19 -11.48 -3.49
C PHE A 52 -6.07 -11.72 -2.27
N PRO A 53 -6.54 -12.95 -2.10
CA PRO A 53 -7.38 -13.26 -0.94
C PRO A 53 -6.49 -13.56 0.25
N MET A 54 -6.92 -13.14 1.42
CA MET A 54 -6.18 -13.38 2.65
C MET A 54 -7.13 -13.84 3.72
N GLU A 55 -6.65 -14.74 4.57
CA GLU A 55 -7.41 -15.21 5.71
C GLU A 55 -6.94 -14.46 6.94
N ARG A 56 -7.78 -14.41 7.93
CA ARG A 56 -7.42 -13.81 9.19
C ARG A 56 -6.19 -14.50 9.76
N GLY A 57 -5.24 -13.74 10.22
CA GLY A 57 -4.02 -14.26 10.80
C GLY A 57 -2.87 -14.42 9.83
N GLU A 58 -3.16 -14.38 8.55
CA GLU A 58 -2.10 -14.46 7.56
C GLU A 58 -1.37 -13.13 7.51
N THR A 59 -0.19 -13.09 6.91
CA THR A 59 0.62 -11.88 6.89
C THR A 59 0.99 -11.49 5.48
N VAL A 60 1.18 -10.19 5.32
CA VAL A 60 1.68 -9.61 4.08
C VAL A 60 2.95 -8.87 4.44
N LYS A 61 4.05 -9.18 3.78
CA LYS A 61 5.30 -8.51 4.06
C LYS A 61 5.66 -7.60 2.90
N ILE A 62 5.92 -6.34 3.20
CA ILE A 62 6.30 -5.36 2.21
C ILE A 62 7.74 -4.97 2.45
N THR A 63 8.57 -5.08 1.43
CA THR A 63 9.96 -4.65 1.49
C THR A 63 10.21 -3.82 0.26
N ALA A 64 10.53 -2.57 0.45
CA ALA A 64 10.67 -1.66 -0.69
C ALA A 64 11.67 -0.55 -0.42
N SER A 65 12.13 0.04 -1.51
CA SER A 65 12.99 1.20 -1.48
C SER A 65 12.40 2.24 -2.41
N TYR A 66 12.68 3.50 -2.14
CA TYR A 66 12.22 4.55 -3.01
C TYR A 66 13.19 5.73 -3.00
N SER A 67 13.13 6.54 -4.04
CA SER A 67 13.90 7.77 -4.11
C SER A 67 13.09 8.86 -4.77
N PRO A 68 13.23 10.10 -4.34
CA PRO A 68 14.18 10.58 -3.32
C PRO A 68 13.74 10.16 -1.91
N GLU A 69 14.69 9.91 -1.06
CA GLU A 69 14.39 9.39 0.28
C GLU A 69 13.64 10.40 1.12
N SER A 70 13.66 11.66 0.77
CA SER A 70 12.97 12.67 1.55
C SER A 70 11.47 12.73 1.20
N ALA A 71 11.04 12.02 0.18
CA ALA A 71 9.65 12.07 -0.21
C ALA A 71 8.76 11.38 0.83
N SER A 72 7.53 11.84 0.92
CA SER A 72 6.57 11.23 1.83
C SER A 72 5.81 10.18 1.06
N VAL A 73 6.01 8.92 1.40
CA VAL A 73 5.41 7.80 0.68
C VAL A 73 4.76 6.85 1.66
N ASP A 74 3.56 6.40 1.34
CA ASP A 74 2.85 5.42 2.13
C ASP A 74 2.69 4.14 1.34
N PHE A 75 2.91 3.02 2.01
CA PHE A 75 2.70 1.70 1.41
C PHE A 75 1.58 1.03 2.18
N GLY A 76 0.80 0.22 1.53
CA GLY A 76 -0.24 -0.48 2.25
C GLY A 76 -1.15 -1.31 1.38
N LEU A 77 -2.32 -1.58 1.91
CA LEU A 77 -3.30 -2.44 1.26
C LEU A 77 -4.62 -1.72 1.14
N ILE A 78 -5.34 -2.05 0.08
CA ILE A 78 -6.69 -1.55 -0.12
C ILE A 78 -7.60 -2.77 0.10
N ASP A 79 -8.60 -2.63 0.93
CA ASP A 79 -9.50 -3.75 1.20
C ASP A 79 -10.61 -3.81 0.15
N SER A 80 -11.52 -4.76 0.30
CA SER A 80 -12.58 -4.95 -0.68
C SER A 80 -13.60 -3.83 -0.68
N ASP A 81 -13.58 -2.98 0.32
CA ASP A 81 -14.47 -1.83 0.37
C ASP A 81 -13.79 -0.60 -0.25
N GLY A 82 -12.59 -0.74 -0.74
CA GLY A 82 -11.86 0.35 -1.35
C GLY A 82 -11.16 1.27 -0.37
N ILE A 83 -10.99 0.82 0.85
CA ILE A 83 -10.32 1.62 1.87
C ILE A 83 -8.82 1.32 1.87
N PHE A 84 -8.03 2.35 1.80
CA PHE A 84 -6.57 2.23 1.81
C PHE A 84 -6.06 2.39 3.24
N TYR A 85 -5.21 1.46 3.65
CA TYR A 85 -4.61 1.49 4.98
C TYR A 85 -3.12 1.80 4.83
N PRO A 86 -2.74 3.06 4.97
CA PRO A 86 -1.36 3.47 4.69
C PRO A 86 -0.41 3.24 5.86
N ILE A 87 0.82 2.91 5.53
CA ILE A 87 1.90 2.83 6.47
C ILE A 87 2.97 3.76 5.95
N ARG A 88 3.32 4.77 6.71
CA ARG A 88 4.31 5.75 6.28
C ARG A 88 5.71 5.13 6.28
N ALA A 89 6.38 5.25 5.17
CA ALA A 89 7.76 4.81 5.08
C ALA A 89 8.69 5.95 5.48
N ASN A 90 9.91 5.61 5.85
CA ASN A 90 10.88 6.60 6.28
C ASN A 90 12.21 6.36 5.62
N ASP A 91 12.89 7.47 5.31
CA ASP A 91 14.28 7.42 4.85
C ASP A 91 14.54 6.52 3.64
N GLY A 92 13.59 6.50 2.74
CA GLY A 92 13.82 5.83 1.46
C GLY A 92 13.53 4.34 1.45
N SER A 93 13.01 3.79 2.52
CA SER A 93 12.70 2.35 2.52
C SER A 93 11.62 1.97 3.51
N ILE A 94 11.09 0.77 3.33
CA ILE A 94 10.13 0.22 4.26
C ILE A 94 10.34 -1.28 4.33
N LYS A 95 10.19 -1.85 5.51
CA LYS A 95 10.21 -3.28 5.70
C LYS A 95 9.19 -3.54 6.78
N LYS A 96 8.03 -4.02 6.39
CA LYS A 96 6.92 -4.16 7.30
C LYS A 96 6.16 -5.43 7.07
N THR A 97 5.73 -6.06 8.16
CA THR A 97 4.87 -7.23 8.09
C THR A 97 3.50 -6.83 8.63
N ILE A 98 2.48 -7.03 7.83
CA ILE A 98 1.13 -6.68 8.20
C ILE A 98 0.38 -7.96 8.49
N LYS A 99 -0.24 -8.04 9.66
CA LYS A 99 -1.05 -9.19 10.00
C LYS A 99 -2.48 -8.88 9.63
N ILE A 100 -3.11 -9.76 8.88
CA ILE A 100 -4.48 -9.57 8.44
C ILE A 100 -5.45 -9.88 9.57
N ASP A 101 -6.33 -8.94 9.85
CA ASP A 101 -7.28 -9.06 10.93
C ASP A 101 -8.65 -9.51 10.45
N LEU A 102 -8.95 -9.31 9.20
CA LEU A 102 -10.21 -9.70 8.63
C LEU A 102 -9.99 -10.37 7.30
N LYS A 103 -10.61 -11.53 7.15
CA LYS A 103 -10.58 -12.24 5.89
C LYS A 103 -11.13 -11.33 4.80
N GLY A 104 -10.51 -11.31 3.66
CA GLY A 104 -10.98 -10.51 2.53
C GLY A 104 -10.01 -10.52 1.38
N THR A 105 -10.33 -9.71 0.39
CA THR A 105 -9.48 -9.54 -0.79
C THR A 105 -8.79 -8.20 -0.68
N TYR A 106 -7.49 -8.21 -0.88
CA TYR A 106 -6.68 -7.02 -0.70
C TYR A 106 -5.88 -6.70 -1.95
N THR A 107 -5.57 -5.41 -2.13
CA THR A 107 -4.76 -4.95 -3.26
C THR A 107 -3.63 -4.11 -2.69
N PHE A 108 -2.41 -4.37 -3.13
CA PHE A 108 -1.25 -3.59 -2.69
C PHE A 108 -1.31 -2.21 -3.34
N ALA A 109 -0.94 -1.20 -2.61
CA ALA A 109 -0.94 0.16 -3.13
C ALA A 109 0.17 1.01 -2.49
N VAL A 110 0.59 2.02 -3.23
CA VAL A 110 1.61 2.95 -2.77
C VAL A 110 1.12 4.35 -3.08
N ARG A 111 1.25 5.25 -2.13
CA ARG A 111 0.80 6.62 -2.33
C ARG A 111 1.96 7.58 -2.17
N ASN A 112 2.15 8.43 -3.17
CA ASN A 112 3.15 9.48 -3.11
C ASN A 112 2.46 10.76 -2.64
N ASN A 113 2.81 11.22 -1.47
CA ASN A 113 2.22 12.44 -0.90
C ASN A 113 3.05 13.68 -1.21
N SER A 114 4.13 13.52 -1.95
CA SER A 114 5.03 14.63 -2.19
C SER A 114 4.73 15.32 -3.52
N ASN A 115 5.44 16.38 -3.78
CA ASN A 115 5.32 17.12 -5.03
C ASN A 115 6.34 16.66 -6.05
N ASP A 116 7.09 15.62 -5.73
CA ASP A 116 8.11 15.09 -6.63
C ASP A 116 7.73 13.72 -7.14
N THR A 117 8.24 13.36 -8.28
CA THR A 117 8.07 12.00 -8.78
C THR A 117 8.96 11.09 -7.95
N VAL A 118 8.45 9.94 -7.58
CA VAL A 118 9.19 8.99 -6.76
C VAL A 118 9.35 7.69 -7.51
N TRP A 119 10.55 7.10 -7.44
CA TRP A 119 10.78 5.79 -8.02
C TRP A 119 10.71 4.77 -6.89
N VAL A 120 9.91 3.74 -7.09
CA VAL A 120 9.65 2.76 -6.04
C VAL A 120 9.91 1.37 -6.56
N ASN A 121 10.57 0.55 -5.77
CA ASN A 121 10.77 -0.86 -6.15
C ASN A 121 10.82 -1.74 -4.92
N GLY A 122 10.46 -2.99 -5.08
CA GLY A 122 10.47 -3.91 -3.97
C GLY A 122 9.62 -5.13 -4.20
N PHE A 123 9.20 -5.74 -3.08
CA PHE A 123 8.44 -6.97 -3.09
C PHE A 123 7.29 -6.91 -2.10
N VAL A 124 6.21 -7.59 -2.47
CA VAL A 124 5.10 -7.82 -1.56
C VAL A 124 4.94 -9.35 -1.50
N ASN A 125 5.13 -9.91 -0.31
CA ASN A 125 5.00 -11.34 -0.12
C ASN A 125 3.75 -11.64 0.67
N TYR A 126 2.92 -12.55 0.16
CA TYR A 126 1.67 -12.90 0.82
C TYR A 126 1.33 -14.36 0.60
#